data_4a72cad11ef4c396cbf748d7fee68a8e
#
_entry.id   4a72cad11ef4c396cbf748d7fee68a8e
#
_cell.length_a   1.000
_cell.length_b   1.000
_cell.length_c   1.000
_cell.angle_alpha   90.00
_cell.angle_beta   90.00
_cell.angle_gamma   90.00
#
_symmetry.space_group_name_H-M   'P 1'
#
loop_
_entity.id
_entity.type
_entity.pdbx_description
1 polymer ?
#
loop_
_entity_poly.entity_id
_entity_poly.type
_entity_poly.pdbx_seq_one_letter_code
_entity_poly.pdbx_strand_id
1 'polypeptide(L)'
;MVCRYTYDAEQQVEKTEWAVIQGTPAASNPAVPSITNTGDIQSLDPIVDTGIFVATFDGVNLISVEPCVPTLKSASELEEEINAVLTTLNSKIATVQADIDDLQEDVSFITSTKRLWSGGMLMSAGHTISLSSSISSQPTGIILTFSSYTESSNNYEWEHFVVPKYTVSNYNNTGHRFNMFLSNFGMAASKYLTIRNTQITGNAQNEEYGTGATGITFHNGRMVLRSVVGF
;
A
#
# COMPACT_ATOMS: atom_id res chain seq x y z
N MET A 1 -26.05 17.41 -47.28
CA MET A 1 -27.26 16.59 -47.59
C MET A 1 -27.99 16.37 -46.27
N VAL A 2 -29.29 16.55 -46.28
CA VAL A 2 -30.16 16.35 -45.13
C VAL A 2 -31.25 15.33 -45.45
N CYS A 3 -31.76 14.69 -44.39
CA CYS A 3 -33.03 13.99 -44.44
C CYS A 3 -34.07 15.01 -44.05
N ARG A 4 -34.99 15.35 -44.98
CA ARG A 4 -36.05 16.31 -44.77
C ARG A 4 -37.36 15.59 -44.48
N TYR A 5 -37.93 15.89 -43.32
CA TYR A 5 -39.31 15.53 -42.99
C TYR A 5 -40.20 16.70 -43.28
N THR A 6 -41.38 16.45 -43.86
CA THR A 6 -42.43 17.45 -44.09
C THR A 6 -43.75 16.89 -43.63
N TYR A 7 -44.55 17.73 -42.93
CA TYR A 7 -45.90 17.41 -42.50
C TYR A 7 -46.90 18.41 -43.12
N ASP A 8 -47.87 17.88 -43.84
CA ASP A 8 -48.99 18.66 -44.38
C ASP A 8 -50.18 18.48 -43.42
N ALA A 9 -50.48 19.54 -42.63
CA ALA A 9 -51.55 19.55 -41.64
C ALA A 9 -52.94 19.49 -42.26
N GLU A 10 -53.12 19.98 -43.51
CA GLU A 10 -54.43 19.95 -44.17
C GLU A 10 -54.75 18.54 -44.70
N GLN A 11 -53.78 17.87 -45.24
CA GLN A 11 -53.95 16.52 -45.81
C GLN A 11 -53.58 15.42 -44.80
N GLN A 12 -53.01 15.75 -43.66
CA GLN A 12 -52.48 14.81 -42.65
C GLN A 12 -51.48 13.80 -43.25
N VAL A 13 -50.63 14.29 -44.14
CA VAL A 13 -49.65 13.48 -44.86
C VAL A 13 -48.25 13.82 -44.39
N GLU A 14 -47.49 12.78 -44.04
CA GLU A 14 -46.07 12.86 -43.71
C GLU A 14 -45.24 12.38 -44.90
N LYS A 15 -44.16 13.07 -45.16
CA LYS A 15 -43.20 12.70 -46.20
C LYS A 15 -41.76 12.86 -45.72
N THR A 16 -40.93 11.91 -46.09
CA THR A 16 -39.49 12.02 -45.89
C THR A 16 -38.73 11.95 -47.22
N GLU A 17 -37.83 12.85 -47.41
CA GLU A 17 -37.05 12.90 -48.64
C GLU A 17 -35.60 13.35 -48.40
N TRP A 18 -34.72 13.01 -49.34
CA TRP A 18 -33.37 13.56 -49.35
C TRP A 18 -33.37 14.97 -49.93
N ALA A 19 -32.78 15.92 -49.20
CA ALA A 19 -32.65 17.29 -49.71
C ALA A 19 -31.19 17.73 -49.60
N VAL A 20 -30.83 18.68 -50.46
CA VAL A 20 -29.50 19.30 -50.46
C VAL A 20 -29.65 20.75 -50.03
N ILE A 21 -28.94 21.09 -48.96
CA ILE A 21 -28.75 22.49 -48.57
C ILE A 21 -27.41 22.92 -49.17
N GLN A 22 -27.45 23.83 -50.12
CA GLN A 22 -26.27 24.31 -50.80
C GLN A 22 -25.56 25.39 -49.98
N GLY A 23 -24.26 25.21 -49.74
CA GLY A 23 -23.41 26.22 -49.16
C GLY A 23 -23.03 27.35 -50.10
N THR A 24 -22.50 28.42 -49.56
CA THR A 24 -21.98 29.53 -50.33
C THR A 24 -20.54 29.21 -50.81
N PRO A 25 -20.23 29.27 -52.09
CA PRO A 25 -18.88 29.06 -52.58
C PRO A 25 -17.89 30.06 -51.94
N ALA A 26 -16.71 29.57 -51.52
CA ALA A 26 -15.61 30.38 -51.02
C ALA A 26 -14.29 29.91 -51.63
N ALA A 27 -13.31 30.81 -51.73
CA ALA A 27 -11.99 30.48 -52.33
C ALA A 27 -11.17 29.50 -51.43
N SER A 28 -11.44 29.45 -50.14
CA SER A 28 -10.88 28.49 -49.19
C SER A 28 -11.84 28.29 -47.99
N ASN A 29 -11.85 27.08 -47.46
CA ASN A 29 -12.65 26.72 -46.29
C ASN A 29 -14.12 27.18 -46.36
N PRO A 30 -14.92 26.68 -47.28
CA PRO A 30 -16.33 27.04 -47.38
C PRO A 30 -17.05 26.67 -46.11
N ALA A 31 -17.87 27.58 -45.58
CA ALA A 31 -18.65 27.31 -44.38
C ALA A 31 -19.73 26.25 -44.65
N VAL A 32 -19.88 25.33 -43.72
CA VAL A 32 -21.01 24.38 -43.77
C VAL A 32 -22.31 25.17 -43.66
N PRO A 33 -23.27 24.95 -44.56
CA PRO A 33 -24.53 25.67 -44.54
C PRO A 33 -25.32 25.33 -43.26
N SER A 34 -25.91 26.33 -42.62
CA SER A 34 -26.73 26.14 -41.46
C SER A 34 -28.01 25.40 -41.80
N ILE A 35 -28.37 24.43 -41.01
CA ILE A 35 -29.71 23.81 -41.04
C ILE A 35 -30.66 24.76 -40.33
N THR A 36 -31.64 25.32 -41.07
CA THR A 36 -32.58 26.30 -40.55
C THR A 36 -33.87 25.68 -40.03
N ASN A 37 -34.22 24.49 -40.51
CA ASN A 37 -35.44 23.78 -40.10
C ASN A 37 -35.04 22.74 -39.01
N THR A 38 -34.88 23.25 -37.77
CA THR A 38 -34.47 22.44 -36.61
C THR A 38 -35.64 22.11 -35.71
N GLY A 39 -36.85 21.99 -36.24
CA GLY A 39 -38.04 21.63 -35.50
C GLY A 39 -38.03 20.23 -34.92
N ASP A 40 -39.11 19.89 -34.23
CA ASP A 40 -39.31 18.57 -33.65
C ASP A 40 -40.45 17.83 -34.40
N ILE A 41 -40.14 16.65 -34.92
CA ILE A 41 -41.10 15.78 -35.62
C ILE A 41 -42.25 15.39 -34.68
N GLN A 42 -42.00 15.22 -33.39
CA GLN A 42 -43.03 14.86 -32.41
C GLN A 42 -43.99 16.01 -32.13
N SER A 43 -43.54 17.24 -32.35
CA SER A 43 -44.36 18.44 -32.23
C SER A 43 -45.14 18.74 -33.51
N LEU A 44 -45.05 17.92 -34.52
CA LEU A 44 -45.64 18.07 -35.86
C LEU A 44 -45.22 19.37 -36.55
N ASP A 45 -43.96 19.76 -36.36
CA ASP A 45 -43.41 20.90 -37.11
C ASP A 45 -43.46 20.62 -38.60
N PRO A 46 -43.87 21.60 -39.41
CA PRO A 46 -44.19 21.37 -40.82
C PRO A 46 -42.99 20.95 -41.66
N ILE A 47 -41.76 21.32 -41.24
CA ILE A 47 -40.51 20.93 -41.92
C ILE A 47 -39.45 20.75 -40.86
N VAL A 48 -38.79 19.57 -40.89
CA VAL A 48 -37.61 19.28 -40.05
C VAL A 48 -36.48 18.69 -40.90
N ASP A 49 -35.32 19.30 -40.82
CA ASP A 49 -34.11 18.86 -41.55
C ASP A 49 -33.10 18.26 -40.58
N THR A 50 -32.70 17.02 -40.80
CA THR A 50 -31.61 16.36 -40.07
C THR A 50 -30.40 16.22 -40.95
N GLY A 51 -29.28 16.79 -40.55
CA GLY A 51 -28.01 16.69 -41.27
C GLY A 51 -27.50 15.25 -41.30
N ILE A 52 -27.22 14.70 -42.47
CA ILE A 52 -26.69 13.35 -42.62
C ILE A 52 -25.23 13.38 -43.07
N PHE A 53 -24.93 14.16 -44.12
CA PHE A 53 -23.57 14.30 -44.64
C PHE A 53 -23.28 15.75 -45.03
N VAL A 54 -22.01 16.16 -44.83
CA VAL A 54 -21.43 17.33 -45.47
C VAL A 54 -20.53 16.87 -46.60
N ALA A 55 -20.79 17.32 -47.82
CA ALA A 55 -19.93 17.07 -48.96
C ALA A 55 -19.22 18.38 -49.36
N THR A 56 -17.92 18.35 -49.44
CA THR A 56 -17.08 19.52 -49.85
C THR A 56 -16.57 19.29 -51.27
N PHE A 57 -16.69 20.33 -52.10
CA PHE A 57 -16.26 20.30 -53.49
C PHE A 57 -15.20 21.37 -53.78
N ASP A 58 -14.28 21.04 -54.68
CA ASP A 58 -13.38 21.99 -55.31
C ASP A 58 -13.82 22.12 -56.77
N GLY A 59 -14.62 23.15 -57.06
CA GLY A 59 -15.29 23.27 -58.35
C GLY A 59 -16.24 22.08 -58.61
N VAL A 60 -15.82 21.14 -59.44
CA VAL A 60 -16.62 19.97 -59.84
C VAL A 60 -16.16 18.67 -59.14
N ASN A 61 -15.04 18.71 -58.44
CA ASN A 61 -14.50 17.53 -57.81
C ASN A 61 -14.97 17.42 -56.35
N LEU A 62 -15.42 16.23 -55.96
CA LEU A 62 -15.72 15.92 -54.55
C LEU A 62 -14.41 15.74 -53.78
N ILE A 63 -14.20 16.54 -52.74
CA ILE A 63 -13.00 16.53 -51.92
C ILE A 63 -13.19 15.64 -50.69
N SER A 64 -14.31 15.84 -49.99
CA SER A 64 -14.64 15.05 -48.77
C SER A 64 -16.14 14.85 -48.62
N VAL A 65 -16.47 13.76 -47.90
CA VAL A 65 -17.82 13.51 -47.38
C VAL A 65 -17.67 13.17 -45.92
N GLU A 66 -18.27 14.00 -45.06
CA GLU A 66 -18.21 13.84 -43.63
C GLU A 66 -19.61 13.59 -43.06
N PRO A 67 -19.82 12.55 -42.23
CA PRO A 67 -21.11 12.30 -41.60
C PRO A 67 -21.40 13.37 -40.55
N CYS A 68 -22.65 13.87 -40.52
CA CYS A 68 -23.13 14.79 -39.50
C CYS A 68 -23.69 14.05 -38.27
N VAL A 69 -24.09 12.80 -38.45
CA VAL A 69 -24.57 11.94 -37.35
C VAL A 69 -23.46 11.00 -36.93
N PRO A 70 -23.27 10.77 -35.62
CA PRO A 70 -22.30 9.79 -35.17
C PRO A 70 -22.68 8.41 -35.70
N THR A 71 -21.71 7.74 -36.34
CA THR A 71 -21.89 6.34 -36.72
C THR A 71 -21.98 5.49 -35.48
N LEU A 72 -23.02 4.70 -35.37
CA LEU A 72 -23.08 3.68 -34.32
C LEU A 72 -21.96 2.65 -34.55
N LYS A 73 -21.23 2.32 -33.51
CA LYS A 73 -20.25 1.25 -33.58
C LYS A 73 -20.95 -0.07 -33.89
N SER A 74 -20.34 -0.89 -34.72
CA SER A 74 -20.83 -2.26 -34.94
C SER A 74 -20.73 -3.08 -33.63
N ALA A 75 -21.50 -4.15 -33.56
CA ALA A 75 -21.44 -5.06 -32.41
C ALA A 75 -20.02 -5.63 -32.22
N SER A 76 -19.30 -5.91 -33.30
CA SER A 76 -17.91 -6.41 -33.24
C SER A 76 -16.94 -5.36 -32.69
N GLU A 77 -17.06 -4.08 -33.07
CA GLU A 77 -16.23 -3.01 -32.52
C GLU A 77 -16.47 -2.79 -31.03
N LEU A 78 -17.72 -2.90 -30.57
CA LEU A 78 -18.05 -2.84 -29.16
C LEU A 78 -17.52 -4.05 -28.39
N GLU A 79 -17.57 -5.24 -28.98
CA GLU A 79 -17.01 -6.47 -28.40
C GLU A 79 -15.49 -6.37 -28.24
N GLU A 80 -14.78 -5.85 -29.25
CA GLU A 80 -13.34 -5.61 -29.16
C GLU A 80 -12.96 -4.61 -28.06
N GLU A 81 -13.72 -3.51 -27.93
CA GLU A 81 -13.49 -2.53 -26.85
C GLU A 81 -13.74 -3.15 -25.47
N ILE A 82 -14.83 -3.88 -25.30
CA ILE A 82 -15.14 -4.58 -24.05
C ILE A 82 -14.02 -5.55 -23.69
N ASN A 83 -13.56 -6.34 -24.65
CA ASN A 83 -12.48 -7.31 -24.42
C ASN A 83 -11.16 -6.63 -24.06
N ALA A 84 -10.83 -5.48 -24.66
CA ALA A 84 -9.66 -4.70 -24.33
C ALA A 84 -9.73 -4.14 -22.89
N VAL A 85 -10.91 -3.63 -22.49
CA VAL A 85 -11.16 -3.15 -21.12
C VAL A 85 -11.06 -4.31 -20.11
N LEU A 86 -11.66 -5.47 -20.40
CA LEU A 86 -11.59 -6.65 -19.56
C LEU A 86 -10.15 -7.14 -19.38
N THR A 87 -9.37 -7.18 -20.44
CA THR A 87 -7.95 -7.55 -20.39
C THR A 87 -7.16 -6.61 -19.49
N THR A 88 -7.38 -5.31 -19.63
CA THR A 88 -6.73 -4.29 -18.80
C THR A 88 -7.14 -4.42 -17.34
N LEU A 89 -8.43 -4.64 -17.08
CA LEU A 89 -8.95 -4.81 -15.73
C LEU A 89 -8.38 -6.05 -15.04
N ASN A 90 -8.35 -7.18 -15.75
CA ASN A 90 -7.77 -8.42 -15.22
C ASN A 90 -6.29 -8.28 -14.89
N SER A 91 -5.52 -7.56 -15.73
CA SER A 91 -4.11 -7.25 -15.44
C SER A 91 -3.96 -6.40 -14.18
N LYS A 92 -4.79 -5.39 -13.99
CA LYS A 92 -4.78 -4.56 -12.76
C LYS A 92 -5.17 -5.35 -11.52
N ILE A 93 -6.16 -6.24 -11.63
CA ILE A 93 -6.57 -7.13 -10.52
C ILE A 93 -5.41 -8.02 -10.10
N ALA A 94 -4.69 -8.62 -11.06
CA ALA A 94 -3.52 -9.45 -10.77
C ALA A 94 -2.41 -8.67 -10.06
N THR A 95 -2.16 -7.42 -10.47
CA THR A 95 -1.19 -6.55 -9.78
C THR A 95 -1.60 -6.25 -8.35
N VAL A 96 -2.86 -5.84 -8.14
CA VAL A 96 -3.38 -5.56 -6.79
C VAL A 96 -3.34 -6.80 -5.89
N GLN A 97 -3.62 -7.98 -6.45
CA GLN A 97 -3.51 -9.22 -5.68
C GLN A 97 -2.08 -9.50 -5.22
N ALA A 98 -1.09 -9.30 -6.10
CA ALA A 98 0.32 -9.44 -5.74
C ALA A 98 0.74 -8.45 -4.64
N ASP A 99 0.29 -7.18 -4.74
CA ASP A 99 0.57 -6.17 -3.71
C ASP A 99 -0.06 -6.55 -2.35
N ILE A 100 -1.26 -7.16 -2.36
CA ILE A 100 -1.92 -7.66 -1.14
C ILE A 100 -1.13 -8.81 -0.53
N ASP A 101 -0.67 -9.76 -1.34
CA ASP A 101 0.10 -10.91 -0.87
C ASP A 101 1.43 -10.45 -0.24
N ASP A 102 2.13 -9.50 -0.86
CA ASP A 102 3.36 -8.89 -0.32
C ASP A 102 3.09 -8.17 1.01
N LEU A 103 1.99 -7.40 1.10
CA LEU A 103 1.61 -6.71 2.34
C LEU A 103 1.26 -7.70 3.46
N GLN A 104 0.64 -8.84 3.14
CA GLN A 104 0.32 -9.88 4.13
C GLN A 104 1.61 -10.53 4.66
N GLU A 105 2.62 -10.76 3.80
CA GLU A 105 3.93 -11.25 4.21
C GLU A 105 4.62 -10.25 5.15
N ASP A 106 4.64 -8.96 4.80
CA ASP A 106 5.20 -7.89 5.61
C ASP A 106 4.52 -7.79 6.98
N VAL A 107 3.19 -7.85 7.04
CA VAL A 107 2.43 -7.83 8.29
C VAL A 107 2.76 -9.05 9.13
N SER A 108 2.82 -10.24 8.53
CA SER A 108 3.20 -11.47 9.22
C SER A 108 4.62 -11.36 9.80
N PHE A 109 5.57 -10.80 9.05
CA PHE A 109 6.93 -10.56 9.53
C PHE A 109 6.96 -9.59 10.71
N ILE A 110 6.29 -8.43 10.62
CA ILE A 110 6.27 -7.39 11.66
C ILE A 110 5.61 -7.89 12.95
N THR A 111 4.58 -8.74 12.85
CA THR A 111 3.86 -9.27 14.01
C THR A 111 4.47 -10.55 14.57
N SER A 112 5.46 -11.13 13.89
CA SER A 112 6.12 -12.35 14.34
C SER A 112 6.96 -12.11 15.58
N THR A 113 6.89 -13.04 16.52
CA THR A 113 7.82 -13.12 17.65
C THR A 113 8.62 -14.41 17.55
N LYS A 114 9.93 -14.32 17.67
CA LYS A 114 10.82 -15.47 17.58
C LYS A 114 11.68 -15.59 18.81
N ARG A 115 11.64 -16.76 19.48
CA ARG A 115 12.56 -17.03 20.59
C ARG A 115 13.98 -17.25 20.06
N LEU A 116 14.89 -16.35 20.39
CA LEU A 116 16.28 -16.37 19.94
C LEU A 116 17.19 -17.13 20.89
N TRP A 117 16.84 -17.14 22.18
CA TRP A 117 17.54 -17.89 23.21
C TRP A 117 16.62 -18.09 24.43
N SER A 118 16.82 -19.19 25.17
CA SER A 118 16.17 -19.44 26.47
C SER A 118 17.08 -20.25 27.39
N GLY A 119 16.96 -19.99 28.67
CA GLY A 119 17.76 -20.67 29.70
C GLY A 119 17.65 -20.02 31.05
N GLY A 120 18.69 -20.10 31.84
CA GLY A 120 18.88 -19.40 33.08
C GLY A 120 20.36 -19.08 33.25
N MET A 121 20.78 -17.83 32.90
CA MET A 121 22.18 -17.47 32.95
C MET A 121 22.41 -16.15 33.68
N LEU A 122 23.28 -16.19 34.68
CA LEU A 122 23.65 -15.01 35.49
C LEU A 122 24.36 -13.93 34.70
N MET A 123 24.86 -14.28 33.52
CA MET A 123 25.61 -13.36 32.65
C MET A 123 26.85 -12.77 33.34
N SER A 124 27.58 -13.60 34.11
CA SER A 124 28.83 -13.27 34.78
C SER A 124 29.97 -13.04 33.77
N ALA A 125 31.16 -12.73 34.26
CA ALA A 125 32.35 -12.65 33.43
C ALA A 125 32.56 -13.95 32.62
N GLY A 126 32.78 -13.82 31.33
CA GLY A 126 33.00 -14.97 30.43
C GLY A 126 31.72 -15.67 29.96
N HIS A 127 30.57 -15.38 30.54
CA HIS A 127 29.31 -15.91 30.02
C HIS A 127 28.92 -15.21 28.72
N THR A 128 28.70 -16.02 27.68
CA THR A 128 28.23 -15.56 26.38
C THR A 128 27.12 -16.48 25.90
N ILE A 129 26.02 -15.90 25.46
CA ILE A 129 24.93 -16.62 24.80
C ILE A 129 24.97 -16.31 23.30
N SER A 130 24.76 -17.35 22.49
CA SER A 130 24.57 -17.23 21.05
C SER A 130 23.09 -17.19 20.72
N LEU A 131 22.69 -16.27 19.87
CA LEU A 131 21.32 -16.12 19.40
C LEU A 131 21.10 -17.00 18.16
N SER A 132 19.94 -17.63 18.05
CA SER A 132 19.57 -18.48 16.92
C SER A 132 19.36 -17.71 15.61
N SER A 133 19.23 -16.38 15.71
CA SER A 133 19.11 -15.46 14.56
C SER A 133 19.66 -14.09 14.97
N SER A 134 20.07 -13.28 14.00
CA SER A 134 20.61 -11.94 14.27
C SER A 134 19.54 -10.97 14.80
N ILE A 135 19.95 -10.00 15.63
CA ILE A 135 19.06 -8.92 16.09
C ILE A 135 18.64 -8.01 14.92
N SER A 136 19.56 -7.78 13.97
CA SER A 136 19.25 -6.95 12.79
C SER A 136 18.21 -7.57 11.85
N SER A 137 17.99 -8.88 11.90
CA SER A 137 16.96 -9.58 11.13
C SER A 137 15.59 -9.62 11.81
N GLN A 138 15.48 -9.11 13.03
CA GLN A 138 14.18 -9.00 13.69
C GLN A 138 13.42 -7.76 13.19
N PRO A 139 12.08 -7.74 13.24
CA PRO A 139 11.30 -6.57 12.79
C PRO A 139 11.71 -5.27 13.47
N THR A 140 11.70 -5.22 14.79
CA THR A 140 11.95 -4.01 15.59
C THR A 140 13.13 -4.15 16.56
N GLY A 141 13.41 -5.35 17.07
CA GLY A 141 14.49 -5.57 18.03
C GLY A 141 14.34 -6.84 18.83
N ILE A 142 14.81 -6.80 20.08
CA ILE A 142 14.69 -7.93 21.01
C ILE A 142 14.12 -7.50 22.34
N ILE A 143 13.46 -8.45 23.03
CA ILE A 143 13.07 -8.35 24.43
C ILE A 143 13.98 -9.29 25.24
N LEU A 144 14.68 -8.70 26.22
CA LEU A 144 15.42 -9.44 27.23
C LEU A 144 14.49 -9.68 28.42
N THR A 145 14.29 -10.93 28.82
CA THR A 145 13.47 -11.29 29.96
C THR A 145 14.34 -11.79 31.09
N PHE A 146 14.20 -11.21 32.25
CA PHE A 146 14.91 -11.59 33.45
C PHE A 146 13.93 -12.06 34.55
N SER A 147 14.46 -12.83 35.51
CA SER A 147 13.75 -13.14 36.73
C SER A 147 14.72 -13.11 37.91
N SER A 148 14.19 -13.16 39.14
CA SER A 148 15.02 -13.29 40.31
C SER A 148 15.75 -14.66 40.37
N TYR A 149 16.82 -14.73 41.16
CA TYR A 149 17.65 -15.90 41.33
C TYR A 149 18.04 -16.10 42.79
N THR A 150 17.81 -17.32 43.29
CA THR A 150 18.22 -17.78 44.61
C THR A 150 18.72 -19.22 44.49
N GLU A 151 20.02 -19.43 44.26
CA GLU A 151 20.60 -20.76 43.99
C GLU A 151 20.06 -21.44 42.71
N SER A 152 18.87 -21.05 42.25
CA SER A 152 18.23 -21.46 41.01
C SER A 152 17.39 -20.33 40.46
N SER A 153 17.01 -20.44 39.17
CA SER A 153 16.14 -19.45 38.53
C SER A 153 14.73 -19.52 39.09
N ASN A 154 14.22 -18.41 39.61
CA ASN A 154 12.89 -18.32 40.16
C ASN A 154 11.86 -17.98 39.05
N ASN A 155 10.59 -18.37 39.28
CA ASN A 155 9.48 -18.06 38.39
C ASN A 155 8.64 -16.87 38.89
N TYR A 156 9.30 -15.88 39.48
CA TYR A 156 8.68 -14.64 39.95
C TYR A 156 9.65 -13.46 39.78
N GLU A 157 9.13 -12.22 39.94
CA GLU A 157 9.85 -10.97 39.70
C GLU A 157 10.40 -10.90 38.28
N TRP A 158 9.49 -11.09 37.30
CA TRP A 158 9.81 -11.01 35.89
C TRP A 158 9.93 -9.57 35.47
N GLU A 159 11.01 -9.26 34.73
CA GLU A 159 11.23 -7.97 34.12
C GLU A 159 11.57 -8.14 32.64
N HIS A 160 11.05 -7.24 31.82
CA HIS A 160 11.22 -7.26 30.38
C HIS A 160 11.85 -5.95 29.89
N PHE A 161 12.94 -6.05 29.16
CA PHE A 161 13.65 -4.91 28.63
C PHE A 161 13.69 -4.98 27.10
N VAL A 162 13.19 -3.93 26.47
CA VAL A 162 13.23 -3.76 25.01
C VAL A 162 14.61 -3.24 24.60
N VAL A 163 15.24 -3.90 23.64
CA VAL A 163 16.48 -3.46 22.98
C VAL A 163 16.17 -3.31 21.48
N PRO A 164 16.01 -2.08 20.98
CA PRO A 164 15.71 -1.83 19.58
C PRO A 164 16.83 -2.33 18.65
N LYS A 165 16.49 -2.76 17.45
CA LYS A 165 17.49 -3.29 16.50
C LYS A 165 18.57 -2.30 16.09
N TYR A 166 18.28 -0.98 16.10
CA TYR A 166 19.28 0.04 15.83
C TYR A 166 20.42 0.04 16.86
N THR A 167 20.23 -0.56 18.03
CA THR A 167 21.27 -0.71 19.06
C THR A 167 22.50 -1.44 18.50
N VAL A 168 22.30 -2.49 17.72
CA VAL A 168 23.44 -3.22 17.13
C VAL A 168 24.04 -2.54 15.91
N SER A 169 23.30 -1.72 15.18
CA SER A 169 23.86 -0.94 14.08
C SER A 169 24.67 0.28 14.55
N ASN A 170 24.18 0.96 15.60
CA ASN A 170 24.78 2.20 16.08
C ASN A 170 25.71 2.02 17.29
N TYR A 171 25.45 0.98 18.11
CA TYR A 171 26.15 0.74 19.37
C TYR A 171 26.63 -0.72 19.50
N ASN A 172 26.95 -1.36 18.38
CA ASN A 172 27.43 -2.74 18.37
C ASN A 172 28.67 -2.88 19.26
N ASN A 173 28.70 -3.96 20.06
CA ASN A 173 29.78 -4.24 21.00
C ASN A 173 29.90 -3.22 22.16
N THR A 174 28.83 -2.47 22.48
CA THR A 174 28.81 -1.61 23.63
C THR A 174 28.08 -2.26 24.81
N GLY A 175 28.43 -1.80 26.02
CA GLY A 175 27.78 -2.28 27.24
C GLY A 175 26.49 -1.53 27.53
N HIS A 176 25.46 -2.29 27.86
CA HIS A 176 24.15 -1.78 28.26
C HIS A 176 23.82 -2.22 29.68
N ARG A 177 23.25 -1.33 30.47
CA ARG A 177 22.86 -1.63 31.86
C ARG A 177 21.34 -1.74 31.99
N PHE A 178 20.89 -2.82 32.60
CA PHE A 178 19.50 -3.15 32.87
C PHE A 178 19.30 -3.24 34.38
N ASN A 179 18.44 -2.37 34.94
CA ASN A 179 18.21 -2.28 36.36
C ASN A 179 16.83 -2.85 36.71
N MET A 180 16.78 -3.63 37.79
CA MET A 180 15.61 -4.30 38.31
C MET A 180 15.51 -4.07 39.80
N PHE A 181 14.31 -3.83 40.31
CA PHE A 181 14.06 -3.80 41.73
C PHE A 181 13.45 -5.15 42.19
N LEU A 182 14.14 -5.82 43.09
CA LEU A 182 13.74 -7.11 43.63
C LEU A 182 12.94 -6.91 44.93
N SER A 183 11.61 -6.80 44.77
CA SER A 183 10.72 -6.43 45.88
C SER A 183 10.78 -7.43 47.04
N ASN A 184 10.87 -8.73 46.75
CA ASN A 184 10.93 -9.79 47.76
C ASN A 184 12.25 -9.76 48.58
N PHE A 185 13.26 -9.07 48.08
CA PHE A 185 14.56 -8.96 48.76
C PHE A 185 14.84 -7.54 49.26
N GLY A 186 13.96 -6.57 48.98
CA GLY A 186 14.18 -5.17 49.33
C GLY A 186 15.47 -4.58 48.75
N MET A 187 15.92 -5.06 47.59
CA MET A 187 17.19 -4.67 47.00
C MET A 187 17.09 -4.42 45.49
N ALA A 188 18.05 -3.72 44.91
CA ALA A 188 18.20 -3.56 43.47
C ALA A 188 19.16 -4.61 42.90
N ALA A 189 18.96 -4.96 41.62
CA ALA A 189 19.90 -5.75 40.86
C ALA A 189 20.15 -5.02 39.53
N SER A 190 21.34 -5.24 38.96
CA SER A 190 21.72 -4.63 37.67
C SER A 190 22.48 -5.65 36.84
N LYS A 191 22.18 -5.69 35.56
CA LYS A 191 22.97 -6.47 34.57
C LYS A 191 23.63 -5.54 33.60
N TYR A 192 24.93 -5.70 33.45
CA TYR A 192 25.72 -5.04 32.43
C TYR A 192 26.02 -6.05 31.32
N LEU A 193 25.46 -5.83 30.13
CA LEU A 193 25.57 -6.76 29.01
C LEU A 193 26.18 -6.07 27.80
N THR A 194 27.10 -6.74 27.14
CA THR A 194 27.58 -6.34 25.82
C THR A 194 26.72 -7.01 24.77
N ILE A 195 25.99 -6.21 23.99
CA ILE A 195 25.07 -6.71 22.97
C ILE A 195 25.72 -6.61 21.60
N ARG A 196 25.78 -7.76 20.92
CA ARG A 196 26.24 -7.90 19.52
C ARG A 196 25.11 -8.49 18.70
N ASN A 197 25.23 -8.38 17.40
CA ASN A 197 24.17 -8.81 16.47
C ASN A 197 23.72 -10.28 16.64
N THR A 198 24.65 -11.17 16.98
CA THR A 198 24.38 -12.62 17.10
C THR A 198 24.70 -13.20 18.46
N GLN A 199 25.14 -12.37 19.41
CA GLN A 199 25.51 -12.85 20.75
C GLN A 199 25.38 -11.77 21.82
N ILE A 200 25.17 -12.17 23.05
CA ILE A 200 25.17 -11.30 24.22
C ILE A 200 26.18 -11.84 25.24
N THR A 201 27.08 -10.96 25.70
CA THR A 201 28.12 -11.31 26.65
C THR A 201 27.88 -10.61 27.99
N GLY A 202 28.10 -11.32 29.08
CA GLY A 202 28.01 -10.80 30.42
C GLY A 202 29.23 -10.01 30.88
N ASN A 203 29.26 -9.64 32.15
CA ASN A 203 30.31 -8.82 32.77
C ASN A 203 30.53 -9.23 34.22
N ALA A 204 31.75 -9.02 34.75
CA ALA A 204 32.10 -9.32 36.15
C ALA A 204 31.19 -8.59 37.15
N GLN A 205 30.78 -7.36 36.85
CA GLN A 205 29.87 -6.57 37.70
C GLN A 205 28.48 -7.22 37.93
N ASN A 206 28.13 -8.23 37.12
CA ASN A 206 26.86 -8.92 37.22
C ASN A 206 26.71 -9.84 38.41
N GLU A 207 27.76 -10.01 39.21
CA GLU A 207 27.78 -10.78 40.46
C GLU A 207 28.08 -9.92 41.70
N GLU A 208 28.29 -8.63 41.51
CA GLU A 208 28.62 -7.71 42.59
C GLU A 208 27.48 -7.57 43.61
N TYR A 209 27.88 -7.39 44.85
CA TYR A 209 27.00 -7.09 45.98
C TYR A 209 27.57 -5.94 46.79
N GLY A 210 26.72 -5.04 47.24
CA GLY A 210 27.16 -3.91 48.08
C GLY A 210 26.06 -2.90 48.37
N THR A 211 26.46 -1.84 49.08
CA THR A 211 25.58 -0.70 49.33
C THR A 211 26.19 0.52 48.64
N GLY A 212 25.43 1.14 47.74
CA GLY A 212 25.85 2.33 47.06
C GLY A 212 25.91 3.57 47.97
N ALA A 213 26.52 4.65 47.47
CA ALA A 213 26.65 5.92 48.21
C ALA A 213 25.28 6.54 48.62
N THR A 214 24.21 6.16 47.95
CA THR A 214 22.83 6.57 48.23
C THR A 214 22.13 5.71 49.28
N GLY A 215 22.82 4.71 49.86
CA GLY A 215 22.25 3.76 50.83
C GLY A 215 21.44 2.61 50.21
N ILE A 216 21.33 2.57 48.88
CA ILE A 216 20.63 1.46 48.21
C ILE A 216 21.53 0.22 48.20
N THR A 217 21.03 -0.87 48.74
CA THR A 217 21.69 -2.18 48.64
C THR A 217 21.42 -2.79 47.25
N PHE A 218 22.46 -3.25 46.59
CA PHE A 218 22.34 -3.98 45.33
C PHE A 218 22.94 -5.37 45.43
N HIS A 219 22.38 -6.31 44.69
CA HIS A 219 22.89 -7.66 44.57
C HIS A 219 22.65 -8.21 43.17
N ASN A 220 23.61 -7.94 42.28
CA ASN A 220 23.47 -8.24 40.87
C ASN A 220 23.35 -9.76 40.59
N GLY A 221 23.93 -10.62 41.43
CA GLY A 221 23.80 -12.06 41.33
C GLY A 221 22.39 -12.60 41.62
N ARG A 222 21.46 -11.76 42.07
CA ARG A 222 20.05 -12.14 42.32
C ARG A 222 19.13 -11.98 41.08
N MET A 223 19.66 -11.64 39.94
CA MET A 223 18.94 -11.47 38.68
C MET A 223 19.55 -12.38 37.61
N VAL A 224 18.72 -13.11 36.88
CA VAL A 224 19.14 -14.07 35.84
C VAL A 224 18.41 -13.83 34.54
N LEU A 225 19.12 -13.87 33.41
CA LEU A 225 18.54 -13.80 32.06
C LEU A 225 17.84 -15.12 31.75
N ARG A 226 16.58 -15.09 31.34
CA ARG A 226 15.70 -16.24 31.08
C ARG A 226 15.43 -16.45 29.59
N SER A 227 15.26 -15.40 28.85
CA SER A 227 15.03 -15.50 27.42
C SER A 227 15.42 -14.25 26.66
N VAL A 228 15.66 -14.44 25.37
CA VAL A 228 15.76 -13.37 24.38
C VAL A 228 14.77 -13.70 23.27
N VAL A 229 13.86 -12.76 23.01
CA VAL A 229 12.81 -12.90 22.00
C VAL A 229 12.97 -11.77 20.98
N GLY A 230 12.99 -12.10 19.70
CA GLY A 230 12.92 -11.14 18.61
C GLY A 230 11.46 -10.74 18.33
N PHE A 231 11.22 -9.49 17.94
CA PHE A 231 9.89 -8.97 17.66
C PHE A 231 9.96 -7.84 16.62
#